data_66d3d5a76d71a71eee4e549a73995626
#
_entry.id   66d3d5a76d71a71eee4e549a73995626
#
_cell.length_a   1.000
_cell.length_b   1.000
_cell.length_c   1.000
_cell.angle_alpha   90.00
_cell.angle_beta   90.00
_cell.angle_gamma   90.00
#
_symmetry.space_group_name_H-M   'P 1'
#
loop_
_entity.id
_entity.type
_entity.pdbx_description
1 polymer ?
#
loop_
_entity_poly.entity_id
_entity_poly.type
_entity_poly.pdbx_seq_one_letter_code
_entity_poly.pdbx_strand_id
1 'polypeptide(L)'
;MLLFVGLGNPSPNSENNRHNIGFKIIDAINVKFGLSKQKPKFKGLLTTGTINGRKVYAIKPLTFMNNSGVCIRELIEYFKIEAGNVIVFHDDLDIDFGKIKTKFGGSSAGHNGIESIDKFIGKDYSRVRIGIGHPKNEVQVSDHVLQDFNEDEKEELPSITKNITDSLPILIDLSLIHISEPTRLLSI
;
A
#
# COMPACT_ATOMS: atom_id res chain seq x y z
N MET A 1 -0.84 6.32 16.43
CA MET A 1 -1.78 5.66 15.49
C MET A 1 -1.12 5.58 14.13
N LEU A 2 -1.23 4.44 13.48
CA LEU A 2 -0.73 4.21 12.13
C LEU A 2 -1.88 3.95 11.17
N LEU A 3 -1.72 4.34 9.91
CA LEU A 3 -2.66 4.02 8.83
C LEU A 3 -1.96 3.21 7.76
N PHE A 4 -2.45 2.01 7.50
CA PHE A 4 -2.06 1.18 6.36
C PHE A 4 -3.07 1.36 5.24
N VAL A 5 -2.58 1.62 4.05
CA VAL A 5 -3.39 1.82 2.85
C VAL A 5 -2.97 0.80 1.80
N GLY A 6 -3.87 -0.03 1.35
CA GLY A 6 -3.63 -0.88 0.18
C GLY A 6 -4.32 -0.30 -1.04
N LEU A 7 -3.57 -0.07 -2.11
CA LEU A 7 -4.13 0.44 -3.35
C LEU A 7 -4.69 -0.66 -4.25
N GLY A 8 -5.77 -0.36 -4.91
CA GLY A 8 -6.46 -1.24 -5.84
C GLY A 8 -7.72 -0.60 -6.42
N ASN A 9 -8.34 -1.27 -7.36
CA ASN A 9 -9.63 -0.92 -7.94
C ASN A 9 -10.74 -1.80 -7.37
N PRO A 10 -11.91 -1.23 -7.03
CA PRO A 10 -13.00 -1.98 -6.40
C PRO A 10 -13.81 -2.85 -7.35
N SER A 11 -13.56 -2.77 -8.66
CA SER A 11 -14.26 -3.59 -9.65
C SER A 11 -14.04 -5.09 -9.39
N PRO A 12 -15.08 -5.93 -9.43
CA PRO A 12 -14.93 -7.39 -9.27
C PRO A 12 -13.93 -8.01 -10.25
N ASN A 13 -13.83 -7.48 -11.46
CA ASN A 13 -12.89 -7.94 -12.49
C ASN A 13 -11.43 -7.56 -12.19
N SER A 14 -11.19 -6.69 -11.21
CA SER A 14 -9.84 -6.21 -10.85
C SER A 14 -9.20 -6.99 -9.71
N GLU A 15 -9.92 -7.90 -9.07
CA GLU A 15 -9.47 -8.59 -7.84
C GLU A 15 -8.10 -9.25 -7.98
N ASN A 16 -7.81 -9.84 -9.14
CA ASN A 16 -6.56 -10.55 -9.41
C ASN A 16 -5.56 -9.76 -10.26
N ASN A 17 -5.85 -8.50 -10.54
CA ASN A 17 -4.95 -7.64 -11.31
C ASN A 17 -3.69 -7.30 -10.52
N ARG A 18 -2.58 -7.08 -11.23
CA ARG A 18 -1.33 -6.61 -10.62
C ARG A 18 -1.52 -5.31 -9.85
N HIS A 19 -2.37 -4.41 -10.35
CA HIS A 19 -2.68 -3.12 -9.71
C HIS A 19 -3.39 -3.26 -8.36
N ASN A 20 -3.97 -4.41 -8.06
CA ASN A 20 -4.67 -4.72 -6.81
C ASN A 20 -3.80 -5.43 -5.76
N ILE A 21 -2.49 -5.51 -5.96
CA ILE A 21 -1.61 -6.15 -4.96
C ILE A 21 -1.73 -5.50 -3.59
N GLY A 22 -1.93 -4.19 -3.53
CA GLY A 22 -2.14 -3.46 -2.27
C GLY A 22 -3.35 -3.97 -1.49
N PHE A 23 -4.46 -4.28 -2.16
CA PHE A 23 -5.64 -4.88 -1.52
C PHE A 23 -5.32 -6.25 -0.92
N LYS A 24 -4.58 -7.09 -1.65
CA LYS A 24 -4.16 -8.41 -1.17
C LYS A 24 -3.27 -8.32 0.07
N ILE A 25 -2.38 -7.33 0.11
CA ILE A 25 -1.53 -7.09 1.28
C ILE A 25 -2.36 -6.69 2.51
N ILE A 26 -3.33 -5.78 2.37
CA ILE A 26 -4.21 -5.41 3.47
C ILE A 26 -5.01 -6.62 3.97
N ASP A 27 -5.54 -7.45 3.08
CA ASP A 27 -6.25 -8.67 3.49
C ASP A 27 -5.33 -9.63 4.25
N ALA A 28 -4.10 -9.80 3.80
CA ALA A 28 -3.10 -10.62 4.50
C ALA A 28 -2.73 -10.05 5.89
N ILE A 29 -2.60 -8.73 6.01
CA ILE A 29 -2.36 -8.04 7.29
C ILE A 29 -3.54 -8.27 8.24
N ASN A 30 -4.76 -8.11 7.74
CA ASN A 30 -5.97 -8.30 8.54
C ASN A 30 -6.04 -9.71 9.14
N VAL A 31 -5.73 -10.73 8.34
CA VAL A 31 -5.70 -12.14 8.79
C VAL A 31 -4.55 -12.38 9.76
N LYS A 32 -3.34 -11.99 9.40
CA LYS A 32 -2.12 -12.25 10.18
C LYS A 32 -2.19 -11.67 11.60
N PHE A 33 -2.70 -10.44 11.72
CA PHE A 33 -2.72 -9.70 12.98
C PHE A 33 -4.08 -9.66 13.65
N GLY A 34 -5.06 -10.39 13.14
CA GLY A 34 -6.39 -10.49 13.73
C GLY A 34 -7.10 -9.13 13.83
N LEU A 35 -7.02 -8.30 12.80
CA LEU A 35 -7.71 -7.02 12.79
C LEU A 35 -9.22 -7.23 12.72
N SER A 36 -9.99 -6.19 13.03
CA SER A 36 -11.45 -6.25 13.02
C SER A 36 -12.03 -6.67 11.66
N LYS A 37 -13.30 -7.04 11.62
CA LYS A 37 -14.01 -7.21 10.35
C LYS A 37 -13.98 -5.91 9.54
N GLN A 38 -13.88 -6.04 8.23
CA GLN A 38 -13.95 -4.91 7.30
C GLN A 38 -15.32 -4.24 7.39
N LYS A 39 -15.32 -2.91 7.50
CA LYS A 39 -16.54 -2.09 7.54
C LYS A 39 -16.45 -1.00 6.49
N PRO A 40 -17.50 -0.78 5.68
CA PRO A 40 -17.56 0.36 4.77
C PRO A 40 -17.51 1.69 5.57
N LYS A 41 -16.45 2.46 5.39
CA LYS A 41 -16.27 3.79 5.98
C LYS A 41 -15.24 4.59 5.18
N PHE A 42 -15.39 5.92 5.13
CA PHE A 42 -14.47 6.81 4.41
C PHE A 42 -14.27 6.42 2.95
N LYS A 43 -15.34 6.01 2.25
CA LYS A 43 -15.28 5.52 0.86
C LYS A 43 -14.31 4.34 0.66
N GLY A 44 -14.13 3.50 1.67
CA GLY A 44 -13.25 2.34 1.64
C GLY A 44 -13.73 1.24 2.57
N LEU A 45 -12.99 0.15 2.62
CA LEU A 45 -13.17 -0.95 3.60
C LEU A 45 -12.13 -0.79 4.71
N LEU A 46 -12.60 -0.37 5.87
CA LEU A 46 -11.78 -0.07 7.04
C LEU A 46 -11.74 -1.26 8.01
N THR A 47 -10.55 -1.56 8.51
CA THR A 47 -10.30 -2.43 9.66
C THR A 47 -9.48 -1.70 10.71
N THR A 48 -9.51 -2.17 11.94
CA THR A 48 -8.75 -1.60 13.04
C THR A 48 -8.25 -2.69 13.97
N GLY A 49 -7.15 -2.45 14.63
CA GLY A 49 -6.58 -3.35 15.62
C GLY A 49 -5.31 -2.79 16.24
N THR A 50 -4.49 -3.69 16.76
CA THR A 50 -3.22 -3.36 17.41
C THR A 50 -2.12 -4.25 16.87
N ILE A 51 -1.01 -3.67 16.47
CA ILE A 51 0.21 -4.38 16.04
C ILE A 51 1.38 -3.79 16.82
N ASN A 52 2.16 -4.63 17.49
CA ASN A 52 3.27 -4.20 18.35
C ASN A 52 2.86 -3.11 19.38
N GLY A 53 1.69 -3.28 20.02
CA GLY A 53 1.19 -2.32 21.00
C GLY A 53 0.68 -0.99 20.42
N ARG A 54 0.66 -0.86 19.11
CA ARG A 54 0.22 0.36 18.42
C ARG A 54 -1.13 0.19 17.79
N LYS A 55 -1.98 1.19 17.96
CA LYS A 55 -3.26 1.27 17.25
C LYS A 55 -3.02 1.46 15.75
N VAL A 56 -3.63 0.57 14.99
CA VAL A 56 -3.52 0.53 13.53
C VAL A 56 -4.92 0.62 12.92
N TYR A 57 -5.03 1.42 11.89
CA TYR A 57 -6.12 1.41 10.92
C TYR A 57 -5.59 0.84 9.62
N ALA A 58 -6.35 -0.01 8.95
CA ALA A 58 -6.02 -0.47 7.61
C ALA A 58 -7.21 -0.27 6.68
N ILE A 59 -6.97 0.25 5.49
CA ILE A 59 -8.03 0.62 4.55
C ILE A 59 -7.71 0.18 3.13
N LYS A 60 -8.75 -0.31 2.45
CA LYS A 60 -8.78 -0.49 1.00
C LYS A 60 -9.70 0.58 0.42
N PRO A 61 -9.19 1.63 -0.26
CA PRO A 61 -10.03 2.64 -0.90
C PRO A 61 -10.92 2.03 -1.98
N LEU A 62 -12.19 2.38 -2.00
CA LEU A 62 -13.15 1.93 -3.02
C LEU A 62 -13.48 3.06 -4.03
N THR A 63 -12.61 4.05 -4.14
CA THR A 63 -12.77 5.26 -4.95
C THR A 63 -12.20 5.15 -6.36
N PHE A 64 -11.85 3.97 -6.83
CA PHE A 64 -10.97 3.72 -7.95
C PHE A 64 -9.56 4.31 -7.76
N MET A 65 -8.59 3.78 -8.51
CA MET A 65 -7.16 4.07 -8.27
C MET A 65 -6.83 5.56 -8.31
N ASN A 66 -7.31 6.28 -9.32
CA ASN A 66 -7.03 7.71 -9.52
C ASN A 66 -7.68 8.66 -8.50
N ASN A 67 -8.56 8.16 -7.63
CA ASN A 67 -9.22 8.91 -6.56
C ASN A 67 -8.87 8.38 -5.15
N SER A 68 -7.86 7.56 -5.02
CA SER A 68 -7.47 6.95 -3.74
C SER A 68 -7.20 7.99 -2.66
N GLY A 69 -6.63 9.12 -3.01
CA GLY A 69 -6.31 10.21 -2.07
C GLY A 69 -7.52 10.80 -1.35
N VAL A 70 -8.71 10.79 -1.97
CA VAL A 70 -9.95 11.30 -1.36
C VAL A 70 -10.30 10.49 -0.10
N CYS A 71 -10.27 9.17 -0.21
CA CYS A 71 -10.53 8.25 0.89
C CYS A 71 -9.55 8.47 2.06
N ILE A 72 -8.26 8.57 1.72
CA ILE A 72 -7.21 8.70 2.73
C ILE A 72 -7.31 10.04 3.44
N ARG A 73 -7.55 11.12 2.72
CA ARG A 73 -7.72 12.45 3.30
C ARG A 73 -8.86 12.49 4.31
N GLU A 74 -10.05 11.98 3.95
CA GLU A 74 -11.19 11.94 4.86
C GLU A 74 -10.85 11.18 6.16
N LEU A 75 -10.14 10.05 6.04
CA LEU A 75 -9.78 9.22 7.18
C LEU A 75 -8.76 9.91 8.10
N ILE A 76 -7.68 10.46 7.55
CA ILE A 76 -6.63 11.10 8.35
C ILE A 76 -7.13 12.37 9.03
N GLU A 77 -8.00 13.15 8.37
CA GLU A 77 -8.63 14.33 8.97
C GLU A 77 -9.54 13.94 10.14
N TYR A 78 -10.33 12.86 9.98
CA TYR A 78 -11.24 12.41 11.02
C TYR A 78 -10.52 11.88 12.27
N PHE A 79 -9.50 11.04 12.09
CA PHE A 79 -8.74 10.44 13.19
C PHE A 79 -7.54 11.28 13.64
N LYS A 80 -7.29 12.42 12.97
CA LYS A 80 -6.13 13.29 13.20
C LYS A 80 -4.79 12.54 13.10
N ILE A 81 -4.65 11.75 12.04
CA ILE A 81 -3.42 11.01 11.73
C ILE A 81 -2.52 11.91 10.88
N GLU A 82 -1.28 12.07 11.28
CA GLU A 82 -0.30 12.79 10.48
C GLU A 82 0.13 11.98 9.26
N ALA A 83 0.45 12.63 8.14
CA ALA A 83 0.87 11.97 6.91
C ALA A 83 2.07 11.03 7.12
N GLY A 84 3.03 11.42 7.97
CA GLY A 84 4.18 10.59 8.33
C GLY A 84 3.83 9.24 8.98
N ASN A 85 2.62 9.09 9.49
CA ASN A 85 2.10 7.84 10.06
C ASN A 85 1.31 7.00 9.05
N VAL A 86 1.31 7.37 7.78
CA VAL A 86 0.67 6.63 6.68
C VAL A 86 1.69 5.74 5.99
N ILE A 87 1.34 4.49 5.76
CA ILE A 87 2.13 3.53 5.00
C ILE A 87 1.25 2.98 3.87
N VAL A 88 1.66 3.20 2.62
CA VAL A 88 0.92 2.81 1.43
C VAL A 88 1.58 1.61 0.77
N PHE A 89 0.80 0.57 0.51
CA PHE A 89 1.20 -0.65 -0.22
C PHE A 89 0.69 -0.55 -1.65
N HIS A 90 1.59 -0.67 -2.63
CA HIS A 90 1.23 -0.53 -4.03
C HIS A 90 2.18 -1.30 -4.96
N ASP A 91 1.72 -1.59 -6.18
CA ASP A 91 2.51 -2.17 -7.25
C ASP A 91 3.54 -1.17 -7.80
N ASP A 92 4.66 -1.69 -8.27
CA ASP A 92 5.72 -0.89 -8.86
C ASP A 92 6.34 -1.61 -10.07
N LEU A 93 6.26 -0.94 -11.23
CA LEU A 93 6.79 -1.43 -12.50
C LEU A 93 8.33 -1.48 -12.54
N ASP A 94 8.99 -0.55 -11.84
CA ASP A 94 10.44 -0.38 -11.88
C ASP A 94 11.19 -1.35 -10.95
N ILE A 95 10.47 -2.22 -10.28
CA ILE A 95 11.01 -3.25 -9.40
C ILE A 95 10.64 -4.62 -9.99
N ASP A 96 11.61 -5.52 -10.06
CA ASP A 96 11.38 -6.88 -10.54
C ASP A 96 10.29 -7.57 -9.72
N PHE A 97 9.53 -8.45 -10.37
CA PHE A 97 8.45 -9.17 -9.74
C PHE A 97 8.92 -9.86 -8.44
N GLY A 98 8.12 -9.70 -7.41
CA GLY A 98 8.35 -10.32 -6.10
C GLY A 98 9.37 -9.62 -5.20
N LYS A 99 10.12 -8.65 -5.72
CA LYS A 99 10.99 -7.81 -4.88
C LYS A 99 10.21 -6.69 -4.21
N ILE A 100 10.62 -6.34 -3.00
CA ILE A 100 9.95 -5.35 -2.17
C ILE A 100 10.96 -4.28 -1.78
N LYS A 101 10.57 -3.01 -1.94
CA LYS A 101 11.37 -1.88 -1.49
C LYS A 101 10.50 -0.91 -0.70
N THR A 102 11.08 -0.31 0.31
CA THR A 102 10.45 0.77 1.08
C THR A 102 10.99 2.11 0.64
N LYS A 103 10.16 3.16 0.71
CA LYS A 103 10.56 4.53 0.41
C LYS A 103 9.72 5.51 1.23
N PHE A 104 10.33 6.58 1.69
CA PHE A 104 9.64 7.74 2.25
C PHE A 104 9.62 8.87 1.23
N GLY A 105 8.44 9.42 0.94
CA GLY A 105 8.29 10.48 -0.03
C GLY A 105 8.64 10.11 -1.49
N GLY A 106 8.99 11.09 -2.27
CA GLY A 106 9.48 10.95 -3.64
C GLY A 106 8.40 10.99 -4.73
N SER A 107 8.82 10.72 -5.97
CA SER A 107 7.93 10.75 -7.15
C SER A 107 6.95 9.59 -7.17
N SER A 108 5.76 9.83 -7.76
CA SER A 108 4.75 8.80 -8.05
C SER A 108 5.19 7.81 -9.13
N ALA A 109 6.19 8.17 -9.94
CA ALA A 109 6.64 7.42 -11.11
C ALA A 109 5.49 7.00 -12.05
N GLY A 110 4.46 7.85 -12.16
CA GLY A 110 3.29 7.62 -13.00
C GLY A 110 2.21 6.70 -12.40
N HIS A 111 2.37 6.27 -11.15
CA HIS A 111 1.35 5.47 -10.47
C HIS A 111 0.16 6.36 -10.06
N ASN A 112 -0.99 6.17 -10.69
CA ASN A 112 -2.17 7.03 -10.53
C ASN A 112 -2.67 7.11 -9.07
N GLY A 113 -2.62 6.03 -8.33
CA GLY A 113 -3.02 6.01 -6.92
C GLY A 113 -2.09 6.82 -6.03
N ILE A 114 -0.78 6.70 -6.24
CA ILE A 114 0.22 7.50 -5.53
C ILE A 114 0.09 8.97 -5.88
N GLU A 115 -0.09 9.29 -7.17
CA GLU A 115 -0.32 10.67 -7.62
C GLU A 115 -1.56 11.30 -6.97
N SER A 116 -2.64 10.54 -6.85
CA SER A 116 -3.84 10.96 -6.14
C SER A 116 -3.56 11.23 -4.65
N ILE A 117 -2.83 10.35 -3.98
CA ILE A 117 -2.46 10.54 -2.57
C ILE A 117 -1.60 11.78 -2.40
N ASP A 118 -0.56 11.94 -3.21
CA ASP A 118 0.35 13.10 -3.19
C ASP A 118 -0.42 14.42 -3.30
N LYS A 119 -1.44 14.45 -4.15
CA LYS A 119 -2.29 15.63 -4.36
C LYS A 119 -3.09 16.01 -3.11
N PHE A 120 -3.55 15.04 -2.32
CA PHE A 120 -4.45 15.29 -1.19
C PHE A 120 -3.77 15.42 0.15
N ILE A 121 -2.66 14.71 0.39
CA ILE A 121 -1.98 14.70 1.68
C ILE A 121 -0.49 15.06 1.63
N GLY A 122 0.02 15.43 0.44
CA GLY A 122 1.45 15.67 0.24
C GLY A 122 2.23 14.36 0.08
N LYS A 123 3.56 14.46 0.11
CA LYS A 123 4.46 13.33 -0.18
C LYS A 123 5.13 12.73 1.05
N ASP A 124 4.93 13.30 2.22
CA ASP A 124 5.64 12.92 3.45
C ASP A 124 4.99 11.71 4.14
N TYR A 125 4.93 10.59 3.43
CA TYR A 125 4.46 9.31 3.92
C TYR A 125 5.33 8.15 3.42
N SER A 126 5.24 7.00 4.08
CA SER A 126 5.99 5.81 3.71
C SER A 126 5.26 4.97 2.66
N ARG A 127 6.04 4.35 1.77
CA ARG A 127 5.53 3.43 0.76
C ARG A 127 6.25 2.08 0.83
N VAL A 128 5.48 1.02 0.72
CA VAL A 128 5.96 -0.34 0.47
C VAL A 128 5.66 -0.65 -0.98
N ARG A 129 6.70 -0.71 -1.78
CA ARG A 129 6.68 -0.87 -3.23
C ARG A 129 6.84 -2.34 -3.57
N ILE A 130 5.82 -2.95 -4.13
CA ILE A 130 5.80 -4.37 -4.49
C ILE A 130 6.07 -4.49 -5.99
N GLY A 131 7.19 -5.08 -6.35
CA GLY A 131 7.61 -5.22 -7.73
C GLY A 131 6.67 -6.11 -8.55
N ILE A 132 6.24 -5.60 -9.69
CA ILE A 132 5.48 -6.34 -10.70
C ILE A 132 6.23 -6.44 -12.04
N GLY A 133 7.36 -5.73 -12.17
CA GLY A 133 8.16 -5.66 -13.39
C GLY A 133 7.48 -4.93 -14.54
N HIS A 134 8.26 -4.55 -15.52
CA HIS A 134 7.74 -3.98 -16.77
C HIS A 134 7.12 -5.07 -17.67
N PRO A 135 6.12 -4.70 -18.48
CA PRO A 135 5.57 -5.64 -19.46
C PRO A 135 6.64 -6.12 -20.43
N LYS A 136 6.54 -7.38 -20.80
CA LYS A 136 7.33 -7.96 -21.88
C LYS A 136 6.63 -7.65 -23.21
N ASN A 137 7.42 -7.43 -24.26
CA ASN A 137 6.94 -7.11 -25.61
C ASN A 137 6.23 -5.74 -25.69
N GLU A 138 5.35 -5.59 -26.68
CA GLU A 138 4.66 -4.33 -27.01
C GLU A 138 3.42 -4.03 -26.14
N VAL A 139 3.26 -4.73 -25.00
CA VAL A 139 2.14 -4.47 -24.08
C VAL A 139 2.33 -3.11 -23.41
N GLN A 140 1.30 -2.28 -23.46
CA GLN A 140 1.34 -0.99 -22.80
C GLN A 140 1.33 -1.16 -21.26
N VAL A 141 1.98 -0.23 -20.56
CA VAL A 141 2.07 -0.23 -19.10
C VAL A 141 0.68 -0.22 -18.46
N SER A 142 -0.24 0.60 -19.00
CA SER A 142 -1.63 0.67 -18.52
C SER A 142 -2.35 -0.69 -18.58
N ASP A 143 -2.11 -1.44 -19.64
CA ASP A 143 -2.73 -2.76 -19.79
C ASP A 143 -2.07 -3.80 -18.89
N HIS A 144 -0.75 -3.74 -18.74
CA HIS A 144 0.00 -4.65 -17.89
C HIS A 144 -0.45 -4.61 -16.42
N VAL A 145 -0.65 -3.42 -15.85
CA VAL A 145 -1.11 -3.28 -14.45
C VAL A 145 -2.53 -3.76 -14.25
N LEU A 146 -3.37 -3.67 -15.28
CA LEU A 146 -4.77 -4.12 -15.26
C LEU A 146 -4.94 -5.60 -15.68
N GLN A 147 -3.86 -6.27 -16.10
CA GLN A 147 -3.87 -7.70 -16.32
C GLN A 147 -3.71 -8.47 -15.02
N ASP A 148 -4.32 -9.65 -14.98
CA ASP A 148 -4.16 -10.58 -13.87
C ASP A 148 -2.71 -11.07 -13.77
N PHE A 149 -2.27 -11.40 -12.58
CA PHE A 149 -1.04 -12.17 -12.40
C PHE A 149 -1.14 -13.48 -13.20
N ASN A 150 -0.06 -13.84 -13.88
CA ASN A 150 0.01 -15.14 -14.54
C ASN A 150 0.15 -16.28 -13.52
N GLU A 151 0.10 -17.54 -13.96
CA GLU A 151 0.10 -18.69 -13.05
C GLU A 151 1.38 -18.79 -12.21
N ASP A 152 2.55 -18.53 -12.81
CA ASP A 152 3.83 -18.54 -12.09
C ASP A 152 3.89 -17.44 -11.03
N GLU A 153 3.42 -16.23 -11.38
CA GLU A 153 3.31 -15.11 -10.45
C GLU A 153 2.35 -15.42 -9.31
N LYS A 154 1.20 -16.05 -9.60
CA LYS A 154 0.21 -16.44 -8.58
C LYS A 154 0.78 -17.43 -7.57
N GLU A 155 1.62 -18.36 -8.00
CA GLU A 155 2.28 -19.32 -7.09
C GLU A 155 3.21 -18.62 -6.10
N GLU A 156 3.81 -17.51 -6.48
CA GLU A 156 4.73 -16.75 -5.60
C GLU A 156 4.01 -15.75 -4.67
N LEU A 157 2.78 -15.35 -4.98
CA LEU A 157 2.05 -14.35 -4.18
C LEU A 157 1.95 -14.68 -2.68
N PRO A 158 1.69 -15.92 -2.24
CA PRO A 158 1.67 -16.26 -0.82
C PRO A 158 2.99 -15.98 -0.11
N SER A 159 4.12 -16.28 -0.75
CA SER A 159 5.47 -15.97 -0.22
C SER A 159 5.69 -14.47 -0.10
N ILE A 160 5.31 -13.71 -1.11
CA ILE A 160 5.47 -12.25 -1.14
C ILE A 160 4.65 -11.61 -0.02
N THR A 161 3.38 -11.99 0.11
CA THR A 161 2.50 -11.48 1.17
C THR A 161 3.00 -11.87 2.56
N LYS A 162 3.49 -13.08 2.72
CA LYS A 162 4.10 -13.56 3.98
C LYS A 162 5.33 -12.75 4.36
N ASN A 163 6.24 -12.51 3.41
CA ASN A 163 7.45 -11.72 3.65
C ASN A 163 7.11 -10.29 4.10
N ILE A 164 6.12 -9.65 3.48
CA ILE A 164 5.67 -8.31 3.87
C ILE A 164 5.08 -8.33 5.28
N THR A 165 4.16 -9.25 5.56
CA THR A 165 3.51 -9.31 6.87
C THR A 165 4.48 -9.68 8.00
N ASP A 166 5.45 -10.57 7.74
CA ASP A 166 6.49 -10.94 8.71
C ASP A 166 7.43 -9.76 9.02
N SER A 167 7.69 -8.89 8.03
CA SER A 167 8.56 -7.71 8.17
C SER A 167 7.83 -6.50 8.75
N LEU A 168 6.51 -6.52 8.81
CA LEU A 168 5.70 -5.36 9.19
C LEU A 168 6.02 -4.81 10.59
N PRO A 169 6.24 -5.61 11.64
CA PRO A 169 6.65 -5.11 12.95
C PRO A 169 7.93 -4.26 12.89
N ILE A 170 8.91 -4.67 12.09
CA ILE A 170 10.17 -3.93 11.89
C ILE A 170 9.91 -2.64 11.13
N LEU A 171 9.08 -2.67 10.09
CA LEU A 171 8.70 -1.48 9.32
C LEU A 171 7.99 -0.43 10.19
N ILE A 172 7.14 -0.88 11.11
CA ILE A 172 6.47 -0.01 12.08
C ILE A 172 7.50 0.68 12.99
N ASP A 173 8.47 -0.05 13.50
CA ASP A 173 9.51 0.50 14.37
C ASP A 173 10.42 1.48 13.62
N LEU A 174 10.81 1.18 12.38
CA LEU A 174 11.62 2.06 11.54
C LEU A 174 10.88 3.35 11.15
N SER A 175 9.59 3.31 10.89
CA SER A 175 8.80 4.51 10.58
C SER A 175 8.81 5.51 11.74
N LEU A 176 9.01 5.04 12.96
CA LEU A 176 9.12 5.86 14.17
C LEU A 176 10.45 6.58 14.30
N ILE A 177 11.53 5.97 13.84
CA ILE A 177 12.86 6.60 13.86
C ILE A 177 12.87 7.80 12.94
N HIS A 178 12.17 7.75 11.80
CA HIS A 178 12.05 8.88 10.87
C HIS A 178 11.18 10.03 11.39
N ILE A 179 10.23 9.78 12.28
CA ILE A 179 9.40 10.82 12.91
C ILE A 179 10.14 11.51 14.05
N SER A 180 11.02 10.80 14.77
CA SER A 180 11.76 11.33 15.90
C SER A 180 13.09 12.00 15.54
N GLU A 181 13.65 11.74 14.35
CA GLU A 181 14.88 12.35 13.85
C GLU A 181 14.73 12.80 12.39
N PRO A 182 14.29 14.04 12.13
CA PRO A 182 14.09 14.52 10.75
C PRO A 182 15.36 14.69 9.91
N THR A 183 16.53 14.33 10.39
CA THR A 183 17.82 14.67 9.76
C THR A 183 18.90 13.57 9.82
N ARG A 184 18.58 12.29 9.73
CA ARG A 184 19.62 11.29 9.44
C ARG A 184 19.35 10.60 8.12
N LEU A 185 20.01 11.09 7.09
CA LEU A 185 20.29 10.40 5.84
C LEU A 185 20.92 9.05 6.14
N LEU A 186 20.20 7.98 5.90
CA LEU A 186 20.80 6.66 5.74
C LEU A 186 21.40 6.61 4.34
N SER A 187 22.68 6.96 4.26
CA SER A 187 23.56 6.56 3.16
C SER A 187 23.96 5.12 3.41
N ILE A 188 23.42 4.20 2.67
CA ILE A 188 24.03 2.93 2.32
C ILE A 188 23.69 2.63 0.87
#